data_a07363150176d693f7de7325b3e32b7b
#
_entry.id   a07363150176d693f7de7325b3e32b7b
#
_cell.length_a   1.000
_cell.length_b   1.000
_cell.length_c   1.000
_cell.angle_alpha   90.00
_cell.angle_beta   90.00
_cell.angle_gamma   90.00
#
_symmetry.space_group_name_H-M   'P 1'
#
loop_
_entity.id
_entity.type
_entity.pdbx_description
1 polymer ?
#
loop_
_entity_poly.entity_id
_entity_poly.type
_entity_poly.pdbx_seq_one_letter_code
_entity_poly.pdbx_strand_id
1 'polypeptide(L)'
;MDRAPDSIGPTVDVALLADAVQAVRGKLFVLGGGWDTLWVRAFPARHPSMAIGLRLRVPSSWGADMLKLSVELQDADGAPLLSQPLSHQVRLPGQSQPAATDFGVIRSFTFNNLLFARQGSYSFVISVDDEPVSRLRFTVRARPGEPPSPT
;
A
#
# COMPACT_ATOMS: atom_id res chain seq x y z
N MET A 1 3.11 21.13 2.16
CA MET A 1 3.50 22.06 1.10
C MET A 1 2.94 21.57 -0.21
N ASP A 2 2.17 22.40 -0.86
CA ASP A 2 1.57 22.03 -2.14
C ASP A 2 2.65 21.82 -3.16
N ARG A 3 2.50 20.77 -3.92
CA ARG A 3 3.38 20.54 -5.04
C ARG A 3 3.24 21.67 -6.03
N ALA A 4 4.36 22.14 -6.54
CA ALA A 4 4.33 23.10 -7.65
C ALA A 4 3.51 22.50 -8.79
N PRO A 5 2.70 23.33 -9.51
CA PRO A 5 1.90 22.82 -10.63
C PRO A 5 2.70 22.06 -11.68
N ASP A 6 3.99 22.33 -11.75
CA ASP A 6 4.90 21.73 -12.71
C ASP A 6 5.70 20.56 -12.16
N SER A 7 5.41 20.11 -10.92
CA SER A 7 6.18 19.02 -10.37
C SER A 7 5.79 17.73 -11.06
N ILE A 8 6.75 17.19 -11.81
CA ILE A 8 6.58 16.02 -12.65
C ILE A 8 7.11 14.81 -11.89
N GLY A 9 6.22 14.12 -11.22
CA GLY A 9 6.57 12.90 -10.53
C GLY A 9 5.42 11.92 -10.54
N PRO A 10 5.70 10.66 -10.19
CA PRO A 10 4.63 9.68 -10.07
C PRO A 10 3.62 10.09 -9.00
N THR A 11 2.35 9.85 -9.29
CA THR A 11 1.25 10.10 -8.37
C THR A 11 0.43 8.84 -8.21
N VAL A 12 -0.22 8.71 -7.06
CA VAL A 12 -1.07 7.55 -6.76
C VAL A 12 -2.51 7.89 -7.13
N ASP A 13 -3.06 7.17 -8.11
CA ASP A 13 -4.47 7.32 -8.49
C ASP A 13 -5.39 6.51 -7.57
N VAL A 14 -4.94 5.31 -7.20
CA VAL A 14 -5.69 4.40 -6.34
C VAL A 14 -4.73 3.77 -5.36
N ALA A 15 -5.10 3.79 -4.09
CA ALA A 15 -4.44 3.02 -3.07
C ALA A 15 -5.49 2.61 -2.04
N LEU A 16 -5.62 1.31 -1.80
CA LEU A 16 -6.60 0.81 -0.85
C LEU A 16 -6.11 -0.42 -0.12
N LEU A 17 -6.64 -0.60 1.08
CA LEU A 17 -6.44 -1.80 1.88
C LEU A 17 -7.55 -2.79 1.58
N ALA A 18 -7.21 -4.07 1.54
CA ALA A 18 -8.15 -5.14 1.28
C ALA A 18 -7.72 -6.43 1.96
N ASP A 19 -8.65 -7.38 2.01
CA ASP A 19 -8.32 -8.72 2.47
C ASP A 19 -7.42 -9.44 1.48
N ALA A 20 -7.70 -9.27 0.19
CA ALA A 20 -6.89 -9.83 -0.88
C ALA A 20 -6.96 -8.95 -2.13
N VAL A 21 -5.87 -8.86 -2.86
CA VAL A 21 -5.79 -8.13 -4.11
C VAL A 21 -4.93 -8.92 -5.09
N GLN A 22 -5.36 -8.96 -6.34
CA GLN A 22 -4.54 -9.45 -7.44
C GLN A 22 -4.43 -8.37 -8.51
N ALA A 23 -3.23 -8.18 -9.03
CA ALA A 23 -2.99 -7.31 -10.17
C ALA A 23 -2.73 -8.19 -11.39
N VAL A 24 -3.66 -8.23 -12.32
CA VAL A 24 -3.62 -9.10 -13.48
C VAL A 24 -4.03 -8.32 -14.71
N ARG A 25 -3.18 -8.34 -15.73
CA ARG A 25 -3.47 -7.72 -17.04
C ARG A 25 -3.92 -6.26 -16.91
N GLY A 26 -3.20 -5.48 -16.10
CA GLY A 26 -3.49 -4.07 -15.91
C GLY A 26 -4.76 -3.77 -15.12
N LYS A 27 -5.26 -4.74 -14.35
CA LYS A 27 -6.47 -4.58 -13.55
C LYS A 27 -6.24 -5.02 -12.12
N LEU A 28 -6.90 -4.34 -11.19
CA LEU A 28 -6.96 -4.76 -9.80
C LEU A 28 -8.22 -5.58 -9.57
N PHE A 29 -8.03 -6.76 -9.01
CA PHE A 29 -9.12 -7.60 -8.51
C PHE A 29 -9.07 -7.53 -7.00
N VAL A 30 -10.09 -6.95 -6.39
CA VAL A 30 -10.10 -6.61 -4.96
C VAL A 30 -11.18 -7.42 -4.27
N LEU A 31 -10.80 -8.10 -3.21
CA LEU A 31 -11.73 -8.82 -2.35
C LEU A 31 -11.68 -8.24 -0.95
N GLY A 32 -12.82 -7.75 -0.46
CA GLY A 32 -12.93 -7.17 0.87
C GLY A 32 -12.06 -5.93 1.03
N GLY A 33 -12.26 -4.92 0.20
CA GLY A 33 -11.42 -3.73 0.20
C GLY A 33 -12.11 -2.48 0.69
N GLY A 34 -11.28 -1.46 1.00
CA GLY A 34 -11.77 -0.13 1.36
C GLY A 34 -11.95 0.09 2.87
N TRP A 35 -11.52 -0.85 3.70
CA TRP A 35 -11.62 -0.69 5.15
C TRP A 35 -10.44 0.12 5.70
N ASP A 36 -10.65 0.71 6.87
CA ASP A 36 -9.64 1.46 7.60
C ASP A 36 -9.48 0.99 9.04
N THR A 37 -10.21 -0.04 9.45
CA THR A 37 -10.15 -0.57 10.81
C THR A 37 -10.05 -2.09 10.75
N LEU A 38 -9.02 -2.60 11.40
CA LEU A 38 -8.80 -4.02 11.54
C LEU A 38 -9.21 -4.43 12.95
N TRP A 39 -10.18 -5.33 13.05
CA TRP A 39 -10.67 -5.81 14.33
C TRP A 39 -9.99 -7.13 14.69
N VAL A 40 -9.45 -7.19 15.89
CA VAL A 40 -8.76 -8.39 16.41
C VAL A 40 -9.37 -8.80 17.73
N ARG A 41 -9.10 -10.03 18.17
CA ARG A 41 -9.63 -10.52 19.44
C ARG A 41 -8.90 -9.95 20.64
N ALA A 42 -7.59 -9.96 20.60
CA ALA A 42 -6.73 -9.54 21.69
C ALA A 42 -5.35 -9.23 21.16
N PHE A 43 -4.54 -8.55 21.96
CA PHE A 43 -3.16 -8.24 21.62
C PHE A 43 -2.19 -9.08 22.44
N PRO A 44 -1.04 -9.44 21.90
CA PRO A 44 -0.60 -9.20 20.53
C PRO A 44 -1.44 -10.00 19.53
N ALA A 45 -1.72 -9.39 18.38
CA ALA A 45 -2.55 -9.99 17.35
C ALA A 45 -1.73 -10.29 16.10
N ARG A 46 -1.86 -11.51 15.60
CA ARG A 46 -1.25 -11.89 14.34
C ARG A 46 -2.33 -11.96 13.27
N HIS A 47 -2.21 -11.11 12.27
CA HIS A 47 -3.19 -11.05 11.20
C HIS A 47 -2.71 -11.91 10.02
N PRO A 48 -3.51 -12.89 9.59
CA PRO A 48 -3.04 -13.86 8.61
C PRO A 48 -2.67 -13.27 7.26
N SER A 49 -3.49 -12.37 6.72
CA SER A 49 -3.25 -11.83 5.40
C SER A 49 -4.02 -10.54 5.17
N MET A 50 -3.35 -9.57 4.59
CA MET A 50 -3.97 -8.35 4.08
C MET A 50 -3.16 -7.84 2.89
N ALA A 51 -3.76 -6.99 2.09
CA ALA A 51 -3.12 -6.55 0.86
C ALA A 51 -3.39 -5.07 0.60
N ILE A 52 -2.49 -4.50 -0.21
CA ILE A 52 -2.66 -3.17 -0.79
C ILE A 52 -2.87 -3.34 -2.28
N GLY A 53 -3.91 -2.69 -2.80
CA GLY A 53 -4.07 -2.51 -4.24
C GLY A 53 -3.65 -1.10 -4.61
N LEU A 54 -2.85 -0.97 -5.64
CA LEU A 54 -2.21 0.29 -6.01
C LEU A 54 -2.28 0.52 -7.51
N ARG A 55 -2.67 1.73 -7.89
CA ARG A 55 -2.49 2.23 -9.23
C ARG A 55 -1.66 3.49 -9.18
N LEU A 56 -0.49 3.44 -9.81
CA LEU A 56 0.45 4.55 -9.87
C LEU A 56 0.39 5.15 -11.27
N ARG A 57 0.35 6.46 -11.35
CA ARG A 57 0.47 7.19 -12.61
C ARG A 57 1.89 7.71 -12.72
N VAL A 58 2.57 7.33 -13.79
CA VAL A 58 3.94 7.76 -14.06
C VAL A 58 3.92 8.69 -15.27
N PRO A 59 4.42 9.92 -15.12
CA PRO A 59 4.44 10.86 -16.25
C PRO A 59 5.29 10.33 -17.40
N SER A 60 4.89 10.63 -18.61
CA SER A 60 5.66 10.27 -19.81
C SER A 60 7.07 10.87 -19.80
N SER A 61 7.26 11.96 -19.06
CA SER A 61 8.54 12.65 -18.92
C SER A 61 9.44 12.07 -17.82
N TRP A 62 9.03 10.97 -17.19
CA TRP A 62 9.80 10.39 -16.07
C TRP A 62 11.25 10.08 -16.44
N GLY A 63 11.49 9.65 -17.68
CA GLY A 63 12.84 9.55 -18.23
C GLY A 63 13.64 8.31 -17.83
N ALA A 64 13.17 7.52 -16.89
CA ALA A 64 13.85 6.30 -16.48
C ALA A 64 13.11 5.07 -17.02
N ASP A 65 13.86 4.00 -17.28
CA ASP A 65 13.28 2.74 -17.75
C ASP A 65 12.69 1.90 -16.61
N MET A 66 13.06 2.23 -15.40
CA MET A 66 12.62 1.48 -14.22
C MET A 66 12.35 2.41 -13.07
N LEU A 67 11.51 1.97 -12.14
CA LEU A 67 11.35 2.61 -10.86
C LEU A 67 11.27 1.54 -9.76
N LYS A 68 11.63 1.93 -8.55
CA LYS A 68 11.48 1.09 -7.38
C LYS A 68 10.23 1.51 -6.63
N LEU A 69 9.31 0.60 -6.47
CA LEU A 69 8.09 0.81 -5.71
C LEU A 69 8.22 0.05 -4.40
N SER A 70 8.10 0.73 -3.28
CA SER A 70 8.28 0.09 -1.98
C SER A 70 7.17 0.47 -1.01
N VAL A 71 6.92 -0.42 -0.06
CA VAL A 71 5.90 -0.25 0.97
C VAL A 71 6.53 -0.58 2.32
N GLU A 72 6.37 0.32 3.27
CA GLU A 72 6.80 0.14 4.64
C GLU A 72 5.61 0.26 5.58
N LEU A 73 5.57 -0.57 6.61
CA LEU A 73 4.53 -0.50 7.64
C LEU A 73 5.12 0.14 8.90
N GLN A 74 4.45 1.16 9.39
CA GLN A 74 4.87 1.93 10.56
C GLN A 74 3.77 1.97 11.62
N ASP A 75 4.17 2.03 12.88
CA ASP A 75 3.25 2.33 13.97
C ASP A 75 3.00 3.83 14.09
N ALA A 76 2.27 4.24 15.13
CA ALA A 76 1.91 5.64 15.35
C ALA A 76 3.13 6.53 15.61
N ASP A 77 4.22 5.97 16.09
CA ASP A 77 5.45 6.69 16.38
C ASP A 77 6.41 6.70 15.18
N GLY A 78 6.02 6.07 14.08
CA GLY A 78 6.85 5.97 12.89
C GLY A 78 7.84 4.82 12.92
N ALA A 79 7.78 3.95 13.92
CA ALA A 79 8.68 2.80 13.99
C ALA A 79 8.26 1.72 12.99
N PRO A 80 9.23 1.17 12.24
CA PRO A 80 8.90 0.15 11.24
C PRO A 80 8.51 -1.17 11.90
N LEU A 81 7.49 -1.83 11.33
CA LEU A 81 7.07 -3.15 11.78
C LEU A 81 7.67 -4.26 10.92
N LEU A 82 8.10 -3.95 9.71
CA LEU A 82 8.73 -4.91 8.82
C LEU A 82 10.23 -4.85 9.01
N SER A 83 10.91 -5.99 8.87
CA SER A 83 12.36 -6.04 8.94
C SER A 83 13.01 -5.23 7.83
N GLN A 84 12.33 -5.13 6.69
CA GLN A 84 12.72 -4.28 5.58
C GLN A 84 11.48 -3.95 4.76
N PRO A 85 11.47 -2.84 4.01
CA PRO A 85 10.35 -2.52 3.14
C PRO A 85 10.14 -3.61 2.08
N LEU A 86 8.89 -3.85 1.71
CA LEU A 86 8.58 -4.72 0.58
C LEU A 86 8.74 -3.91 -0.70
N SER A 87 9.62 -4.36 -1.59
CA SER A 87 9.99 -3.60 -2.78
C SER A 87 9.77 -4.38 -4.06
N HIS A 88 9.31 -3.68 -5.08
CA HIS A 88 9.18 -4.21 -6.44
C HIS A 88 9.94 -3.30 -7.40
N GLN A 89 10.74 -3.90 -8.28
CA GLN A 89 11.29 -3.17 -9.42
C GLN A 89 10.26 -3.19 -10.54
N VAL A 90 9.90 -2.01 -11.02
CA VAL A 90 8.88 -1.87 -12.06
C VAL A 90 9.57 -1.40 -13.35
N ARG A 91 9.47 -2.23 -14.40
CA ARG A 91 9.95 -1.84 -15.71
C ARG A 91 8.90 -1.00 -16.41
N LEU A 92 9.32 0.14 -16.92
CA LEU A 92 8.45 1.06 -17.63
C LEU A 92 8.57 0.85 -19.13
N PRO A 93 7.56 1.23 -19.93
CA PRO A 93 7.61 1.06 -21.38
C PRO A 93 8.74 1.81 -22.07
N GLY A 94 9.35 2.77 -21.39
CA GLY A 94 10.43 3.57 -21.97
C GLY A 94 9.94 4.41 -23.14
N GLN A 95 10.78 4.51 -24.16
CA GLN A 95 10.50 5.35 -25.30
C GLN A 95 9.56 4.71 -26.33
N SER A 96 9.10 3.51 -26.08
CA SER A 96 8.14 2.85 -26.98
C SER A 96 6.74 3.45 -26.89
N GLN A 97 6.47 4.28 -25.89
CA GLN A 97 5.18 4.95 -25.72
C GLN A 97 5.23 6.38 -26.30
N PRO A 98 4.11 6.89 -26.80
CA PRO A 98 4.03 8.28 -27.21
C PRO A 98 4.38 9.22 -26.06
N ALA A 99 5.18 10.23 -26.32
CA ALA A 99 5.70 11.13 -25.28
C ALA A 99 4.62 11.89 -24.51
N ALA A 100 3.40 11.95 -25.02
CA ALA A 100 2.30 12.66 -24.40
C ALA A 100 1.43 11.78 -23.50
N THR A 101 1.77 10.49 -23.36
CA THR A 101 0.93 9.54 -22.63
C THR A 101 1.58 9.15 -21.31
N ASP A 102 0.87 9.35 -20.21
CA ASP A 102 1.28 8.86 -18.90
C ASP A 102 1.09 7.35 -18.85
N PHE A 103 1.86 6.68 -17.97
CA PHE A 103 1.77 5.25 -17.78
C PHE A 103 0.97 4.93 -16.52
N GLY A 104 0.11 3.93 -16.59
CA GLY A 104 -0.52 3.37 -15.41
C GLY A 104 0.26 2.14 -14.96
N VAL A 105 0.66 2.11 -13.70
CA VAL A 105 1.32 0.95 -13.09
C VAL A 105 0.39 0.39 -12.04
N ILE A 106 0.02 -0.88 -12.19
CA ILE A 106 -0.90 -1.55 -11.27
C ILE A 106 -0.14 -2.65 -10.55
N ARG A 107 -0.19 -2.62 -9.22
CA ARG A 107 0.51 -3.60 -8.38
C ARG A 107 -0.32 -3.96 -7.17
N SER A 108 -0.08 -5.16 -6.68
CA SER A 108 -0.60 -5.59 -5.38
C SER A 108 0.58 -5.96 -4.47
N PHE A 109 0.42 -5.65 -3.19
CA PHE A 109 1.37 -6.04 -2.16
C PHE A 109 0.60 -6.83 -1.12
N THR A 110 1.02 -8.06 -0.87
CA THR A 110 0.38 -8.93 0.10
C THR A 110 1.29 -9.12 1.30
N PHE A 111 0.73 -8.98 2.48
CA PHE A 111 1.44 -9.12 3.75
C PHE A 111 0.80 -10.26 4.53
N ASN A 112 1.63 -11.22 4.94
CA ASN A 112 1.18 -12.38 5.67
C ASN A 112 1.71 -12.37 7.10
N ASN A 113 0.88 -12.78 8.02
CA ASN A 113 1.26 -12.95 9.43
C ASN A 113 1.85 -11.68 10.06
N LEU A 114 1.23 -10.56 9.81
CA LEU A 114 1.64 -9.30 10.44
C LEU A 114 1.32 -9.36 11.93
N LEU A 115 2.30 -8.98 12.74
CA LEU A 115 2.14 -8.94 14.19
C LEU A 115 1.87 -7.51 14.65
N PHE A 116 0.73 -7.30 15.29
CA PHE A 116 0.38 -6.03 15.90
C PHE A 116 0.45 -6.20 17.41
N ALA A 117 1.45 -5.56 18.03
CA ALA A 117 1.70 -5.75 19.45
C ALA A 117 0.63 -5.09 20.33
N ARG A 118 0.04 -4.00 19.84
CA ARG A 118 -0.92 -3.21 20.61
C ARG A 118 -1.91 -2.49 19.71
N GLN A 119 -3.01 -2.09 20.32
CA GLN A 119 -4.03 -1.28 19.69
C GLN A 119 -3.45 0.09 19.30
N GLY A 120 -3.88 0.62 18.18
CA GLY A 120 -3.47 1.96 17.76
C GLY A 120 -3.53 2.17 16.28
N SER A 121 -2.95 3.27 15.85
CA SER A 121 -2.88 3.68 14.46
C SER A 121 -1.61 3.17 13.81
N TYR A 122 -1.76 2.73 12.58
CA TYR A 122 -0.67 2.21 11.75
C TYR A 122 -0.76 2.83 10.36
N SER A 123 0.32 2.81 9.63
CA SER A 123 0.36 3.36 8.28
C SER A 123 1.24 2.52 7.38
N PHE A 124 0.77 2.29 6.16
CA PHE A 124 1.65 1.85 5.09
C PHE A 124 2.13 3.09 4.35
N VAL A 125 3.42 3.24 4.22
CA VAL A 125 4.04 4.31 3.46
C VAL A 125 4.47 3.75 2.12
N ILE A 126 3.92 4.31 1.06
CA ILE A 126 4.23 3.91 -0.31
C ILE A 126 5.24 4.90 -0.87
N SER A 127 6.35 4.40 -1.36
CA SER A 127 7.45 5.22 -1.88
C SER A 127 7.83 4.82 -3.29
N VAL A 128 8.27 5.79 -4.08
CA VAL A 128 8.85 5.59 -5.41
C VAL A 128 10.28 6.10 -5.36
N ASP A 129 11.23 5.24 -5.67
CA ASP A 129 12.67 5.55 -5.60
C ASP A 129 13.04 6.21 -4.26
N ASP A 130 12.52 5.61 -3.17
CA ASP A 130 12.72 6.02 -1.78
C ASP A 130 12.04 7.33 -1.38
N GLU A 131 11.24 7.92 -2.25
CA GLU A 131 10.45 9.12 -1.96
C GLU A 131 9.01 8.74 -1.64
N PRO A 132 8.49 9.08 -0.45
CA PRO A 132 7.10 8.79 -0.12
C PRO A 132 6.14 9.52 -1.06
N VAL A 133 5.19 8.78 -1.62
CA VAL A 133 4.17 9.34 -2.52
C VAL A 133 2.76 9.17 -1.97
N SER A 134 2.56 8.28 -1.01
CA SER A 134 1.24 8.06 -0.42
C SER A 134 1.36 7.36 0.92
N ARG A 135 0.32 7.52 1.74
CA ARG A 135 0.22 6.88 3.05
C ARG A 135 -1.19 6.35 3.23
N LEU A 136 -1.28 5.06 3.55
CA LEU A 136 -2.54 4.42 3.90
C LEU A 136 -2.59 4.22 5.41
N ARG A 137 -3.49 4.94 6.06
CA ARG A 137 -3.67 4.84 7.51
C ARG A 137 -4.78 3.86 7.84
N PHE A 138 -4.58 3.11 8.91
CA PHE A 138 -5.61 2.24 9.46
C PHE A 138 -5.43 2.12 10.97
N THR A 139 -6.47 1.64 11.63
CA THR A 139 -6.47 1.42 13.07
C THR A 139 -6.64 -0.06 13.34
N VAL A 140 -5.90 -0.59 14.31
CA VAL A 140 -6.08 -1.95 14.80
C VAL A 140 -6.71 -1.86 16.18
N ARG A 141 -7.87 -2.51 16.36
CA ARG A 141 -8.65 -2.46 17.59
C ARG A 141 -9.07 -3.86 18.04
N ALA A 142 -9.10 -4.04 19.35
CA ALA A 142 -9.73 -5.22 19.91
C ALA A 142 -11.24 -5.06 19.84
N ARG A 143 -11.94 -6.11 19.44
CA ARG A 143 -13.40 -6.11 19.50
C ARG A 143 -13.85 -5.97 20.95
N PRO A 144 -14.90 -5.17 21.24
CA PRO A 144 -15.51 -5.19 22.55
C PRO A 144 -15.87 -6.63 22.89
N GLY A 145 -15.62 -7.04 24.13
CA GLY A 145 -15.80 -8.43 24.53
C GLY A 145 -17.17 -8.96 24.13
N GLU A 146 -17.21 -9.78 23.09
CA GLU A 146 -18.40 -10.56 22.82
C GLU A 146 -18.47 -11.66 23.87
N PRO A 147 -19.66 -11.91 24.44
CA PRO A 147 -19.80 -13.08 25.26
C PRO A 147 -19.42 -14.32 24.44
N PRO A 148 -18.74 -15.29 25.03
CA PRO A 148 -18.39 -16.49 24.28
C PRO A 148 -19.64 -17.07 23.64
N SER A 149 -19.54 -17.39 22.35
CA SER A 149 -20.65 -18.00 21.65
C SER A 149 -21.08 -19.26 22.37
N PRO A 150 -22.38 -19.45 22.61
CA PRO A 150 -22.82 -20.71 23.18
C PRO A 150 -22.45 -21.82 22.21
N THR A 151 -21.69 -22.75 22.68
CA THR A 151 -21.35 -23.97 21.94
C THR A 151 -22.54 -24.89 21.90
#